data_374221f781e69f8507e30af3b757a580
#
_entry.id   374221f781e69f8507e30af3b757a580
#
_cell.length_a   1.000
_cell.length_b   1.000
_cell.length_c   1.000
_cell.angle_alpha   90.00
_cell.angle_beta   90.00
_cell.angle_gamma   90.00
#
_symmetry.space_group_name_H-M   'P 1'
#
loop_
_entity.id
_entity.type
_entity.pdbx_description
1 polymer ?
#
loop_
_entity_poly.entity_id
_entity_poly.type
_entity_poly.pdbx_seq_one_letter_code
_entity_poly.pdbx_strand_id
1 'polypeptide(L)'
;RLGILSDDNNNDAGNTDDEDGIALVTGLVKGLDNIVIVTASTEGYLQAWFDWNRDGDFDDADEQVVTDTFLSPGANNLVVRVPIGADAGTSWARFRFGSQTGINSSGGATDGEVEDHVIEISDLGVSYSYYPENGSWVTLAYEDLWPIQGDFDMNDVVFHYRTVSVIKDGELLRVDVYGQLLAIGASYHNGFAIRIPDVQANDVDISKMRFRYTTLDENGNGAAAEQASPIESDSDELIAIIAEDVWDLVSTSCELYRTDADCTDHIQFAFELSLPFTSPQPSGSISVLYDPFIFATASRFHGNLFTSHPGREWEVHLADVPPTEQANASFFNQQEDTSDFSIERFYKNSNNLPWSMEVATEWKHPRSGVDLLKAYPDFEGYVTSNKASNTDWYQTENRVDGQIFP
;
A
#
# COMPACT_ATOMS: atom_id res chain seq x y z
N ARG A 1 19.54 19.39 -14.30
CA ARG A 1 18.54 18.39 -14.01
C ARG A 1 19.19 17.06 -13.71
N LEU A 2 18.61 16.29 -12.87
CA LEU A 2 18.89 14.87 -12.67
C LEU A 2 18.05 14.08 -13.68
N GLY A 3 18.55 12.89 -14.12
CA GLY A 3 17.86 12.04 -15.09
C GLY A 3 17.95 12.46 -16.56
N ILE A 4 17.22 11.74 -17.39
CA ILE A 4 17.20 11.91 -18.86
C ILE A 4 15.81 12.32 -19.39
N LEU A 5 14.75 12.19 -18.60
CA LEU A 5 13.44 12.65 -18.98
C LEU A 5 13.31 14.15 -18.71
N SER A 6 12.59 14.84 -19.57
CA SER A 6 12.34 16.29 -19.42
C SER A 6 10.91 16.50 -19.01
N ASP A 7 10.68 16.74 -17.74
CA ASP A 7 9.46 17.31 -17.26
C ASP A 7 9.72 18.74 -16.78
N ASP A 8 8.79 19.66 -17.09
CA ASP A 8 8.92 21.08 -16.79
C ASP A 8 8.14 21.50 -15.55
N ASN A 9 7.41 20.61 -14.91
CA ASN A 9 6.48 20.94 -13.84
C ASN A 9 6.65 20.10 -12.59
N ASN A 10 7.05 20.74 -11.53
CA ASN A 10 7.07 20.25 -10.15
C ASN A 10 5.69 19.79 -9.60
N ASN A 11 4.68 19.58 -10.42
CA ASN A 11 3.32 19.34 -10.00
C ASN A 11 2.56 18.49 -11.00
N ASP A 12 3.20 17.49 -11.62
CA ASP A 12 2.45 16.66 -12.53
C ASP A 12 1.66 15.57 -11.82
N ALA A 13 0.36 15.85 -11.73
CA ALA A 13 -0.68 14.83 -11.64
C ALA A 13 -0.77 13.97 -12.94
N GLY A 14 0.27 13.96 -13.76
CA GLY A 14 0.37 13.34 -15.06
C GLY A 14 1.46 12.29 -15.14
N ASN A 15 1.40 11.26 -14.34
CA ASN A 15 1.86 9.89 -14.63
C ASN A 15 3.16 9.69 -15.43
N THR A 16 4.16 10.54 -15.25
CA THR A 16 5.54 10.23 -15.61
C THR A 16 6.36 10.49 -14.36
N ASP A 17 6.80 9.41 -13.72
CA ASP A 17 7.79 9.42 -12.68
C ASP A 17 9.05 10.08 -13.25
N ASP A 18 9.34 11.31 -12.83
CA ASP A 18 10.52 12.07 -13.24
C ASP A 18 11.67 11.96 -12.23
N GLU A 19 11.49 11.15 -11.19
CA GLU A 19 12.48 10.76 -10.20
C GLU A 19 13.46 9.73 -10.79
N ASP A 20 14.04 10.02 -11.98
CA ASP A 20 14.85 9.07 -12.76
C ASP A 20 16.36 9.34 -12.69
N GLY A 21 16.75 10.38 -11.97
CA GLY A 21 18.15 10.77 -11.86
C GLY A 21 18.96 10.00 -10.84
N ILE A 22 18.32 9.33 -9.88
CA ILE A 22 18.99 8.68 -8.76
C ILE A 22 18.81 7.17 -8.81
N ALA A 23 19.92 6.43 -8.74
CA ALA A 23 19.89 4.98 -8.61
C ALA A 23 20.73 4.51 -7.42
N LEU A 24 20.06 3.88 -6.45
CA LEU A 24 20.70 3.18 -5.33
C LEU A 24 21.17 1.79 -5.81
N VAL A 25 22.44 1.67 -6.17
CA VAL A 25 23.00 0.43 -6.75
C VAL A 25 23.17 -0.66 -5.71
N THR A 26 23.46 -0.26 -4.47
CA THR A 26 23.61 -1.17 -3.33
C THR A 26 22.63 -0.74 -2.24
N GLY A 27 22.11 -1.70 -1.47
CA GLY A 27 21.25 -1.38 -0.34
C GLY A 27 22.00 -0.54 0.70
N LEU A 28 21.29 0.37 1.37
CA LEU A 28 21.83 1.22 2.44
C LEU A 28 21.97 0.41 3.74
N VAL A 29 23.16 -0.16 3.95
CA VAL A 29 23.44 -1.03 5.12
C VAL A 29 24.24 -0.26 6.15
N LYS A 30 23.76 -0.27 7.40
CA LYS A 30 24.38 0.43 8.54
C LYS A 30 25.87 0.09 8.68
N GLY A 31 26.69 1.12 8.79
CA GLY A 31 28.14 0.97 8.92
C GLY A 31 28.90 0.62 7.66
N LEU A 32 28.24 0.51 6.49
CA LEU A 32 28.89 0.24 5.19
C LEU A 32 28.85 1.45 4.26
N ASP A 33 29.75 1.43 3.28
CA ASP A 33 29.74 2.36 2.16
C ASP A 33 28.85 1.81 1.05
N ASN A 34 28.00 2.67 0.49
CA ASN A 34 27.01 2.32 -0.52
C ASN A 34 27.21 3.19 -1.75
N ILE A 35 26.92 2.65 -2.93
CA ILE A 35 27.06 3.37 -4.19
C ILE A 35 25.71 3.91 -4.62
N VAL A 36 25.68 5.23 -4.83
CA VAL A 36 24.55 5.95 -5.43
C VAL A 36 25.02 6.49 -6.78
N ILE A 37 24.30 6.18 -7.86
CA ILE A 37 24.53 6.77 -9.17
C ILE A 37 23.60 7.94 -9.34
N VAL A 38 24.18 9.11 -9.63
CA VAL A 38 23.43 10.33 -9.93
C VAL A 38 23.65 10.69 -11.39
N THR A 39 22.60 10.66 -12.19
CA THR A 39 22.64 11.03 -13.61
C THR A 39 22.27 12.49 -13.77
N ALA A 40 23.23 13.33 -14.14
CA ALA A 40 23.02 14.74 -14.36
C ALA A 40 22.91 15.07 -15.86
N SER A 41 21.91 15.86 -16.26
CA SER A 41 21.74 16.30 -17.66
C SER A 41 22.71 17.41 -18.08
N THR A 42 23.27 18.13 -17.12
CA THR A 42 24.22 19.23 -17.29
C THR A 42 25.24 19.24 -16.16
N GLU A 43 26.25 20.09 -16.25
CA GLU A 43 27.14 20.36 -15.11
C GLU A 43 26.39 21.15 -14.03
N GLY A 44 26.73 20.91 -12.75
CA GLY A 44 26.13 21.61 -11.61
C GLY A 44 26.62 21.06 -10.27
N TYR A 45 25.99 21.52 -9.19
CA TYR A 45 26.32 21.12 -7.83
C TYR A 45 25.19 20.33 -7.20
N LEU A 46 25.57 19.22 -6.56
CA LEU A 46 24.65 18.35 -5.83
C LEU A 46 24.77 18.59 -4.33
N GLN A 47 23.61 18.59 -3.69
CA GLN A 47 23.42 18.45 -2.25
C GLN A 47 22.56 17.20 -2.04
N ALA A 48 22.84 16.41 -0.99
CA ALA A 48 21.97 15.28 -0.64
C ALA A 48 21.89 15.11 0.87
N TRP A 49 20.70 14.78 1.32
CA TRP A 49 20.35 14.50 2.71
C TRP A 49 19.67 13.14 2.80
N PHE A 50 19.90 12.46 3.92
CA PHE A 50 19.28 11.19 4.26
C PHE A 50 18.77 11.28 5.69
N ASP A 51 17.50 11.07 5.92
CA ASP A 51 16.88 11.01 7.23
C ASP A 51 17.29 9.70 7.91
N TRP A 52 18.43 9.73 8.64
CA TRP A 52 19.02 8.55 9.25
C TRP A 52 18.32 8.12 10.54
N ASN A 53 17.67 9.01 11.23
CA ASN A 53 16.96 8.75 12.49
C ASN A 53 15.44 8.56 12.30
N ARG A 54 14.95 8.75 11.06
CA ARG A 54 13.55 8.53 10.67
C ARG A 54 12.56 9.42 11.42
N ASP A 55 12.95 10.63 11.77
CA ASP A 55 12.07 11.61 12.45
C ASP A 55 11.28 12.50 11.49
N GLY A 56 11.58 12.41 10.17
CA GLY A 56 10.83 13.06 9.11
C GLY A 56 11.34 14.44 8.72
N ASP A 57 12.56 14.81 9.16
CA ASP A 57 13.22 16.02 8.67
C ASP A 57 14.67 15.72 8.18
N PHE A 58 15.45 16.74 7.88
CA PHE A 58 16.82 16.65 7.39
C PHE A 58 17.73 17.67 8.11
N ASP A 59 17.39 17.98 9.36
CA ASP A 59 18.06 19.07 10.11
C ASP A 59 19.09 18.53 11.09
N ASP A 60 19.22 17.22 11.23
CA ASP A 60 20.12 16.59 12.18
C ASP A 60 21.57 16.50 11.68
N ALA A 61 22.46 16.32 12.66
CA ALA A 61 23.86 16.10 12.38
C ALA A 61 24.06 14.80 11.57
N ASP A 62 24.94 14.85 10.57
CA ASP A 62 25.28 13.74 9.68
C ASP A 62 24.23 13.37 8.63
N GLU A 63 23.08 14.05 8.55
CA GLU A 63 22.06 13.83 7.51
C GLU A 63 22.42 14.48 6.18
N GLN A 64 23.10 15.60 6.18
CA GLN A 64 23.67 16.13 4.94
C GLN A 64 24.90 15.34 4.53
N VAL A 65 24.71 14.38 3.63
CA VAL A 65 25.74 13.42 3.19
C VAL A 65 26.57 13.95 2.03
N VAL A 66 25.94 14.75 1.16
CA VAL A 66 26.60 15.37 0.00
C VAL A 66 26.49 16.88 0.09
N THR A 67 27.62 17.58 0.05
CA THR A 67 27.66 19.04 0.14
C THR A 67 28.44 19.59 -1.04
N ASP A 68 27.80 20.48 -1.81
CA ASP A 68 28.41 21.24 -2.91
C ASP A 68 29.26 20.39 -3.87
N THR A 69 28.84 19.17 -4.12
CA THR A 69 29.59 18.23 -4.97
C THR A 69 29.33 18.53 -6.43
N PHE A 70 30.38 18.91 -7.16
CA PHE A 70 30.28 19.17 -8.60
C PHE A 70 30.04 17.87 -9.37
N LEU A 71 29.01 17.85 -10.21
CA LEU A 71 28.69 16.76 -11.12
C LEU A 71 28.91 17.19 -12.57
N SER A 72 29.43 16.26 -13.37
CA SER A 72 29.50 16.39 -14.83
C SER A 72 28.26 15.78 -15.48
N PRO A 73 27.90 16.19 -16.71
CA PRO A 73 26.82 15.55 -17.45
C PRO A 73 27.03 14.04 -17.58
N GLY A 74 25.96 13.26 -17.39
CA GLY A 74 25.96 11.81 -17.39
C GLY A 74 26.00 11.20 -15.98
N ALA A 75 26.31 9.92 -15.89
CA ALA A 75 26.31 9.18 -14.63
C ALA A 75 27.52 9.53 -13.75
N ASN A 76 27.27 9.87 -12.50
CA ASN A 76 28.26 10.18 -11.48
C ASN A 76 28.10 9.19 -10.32
N ASN A 77 29.17 8.48 -9.94
CA ASN A 77 29.14 7.55 -8.83
C ASN A 77 29.51 8.26 -7.53
N LEU A 78 28.64 8.22 -6.55
CA LEU A 78 28.84 8.75 -5.21
C LEU A 78 28.95 7.61 -4.22
N VAL A 79 29.81 7.78 -3.22
CA VAL A 79 29.89 6.86 -2.08
C VAL A 79 29.20 7.50 -0.90
N VAL A 80 28.16 6.83 -0.41
CA VAL A 80 27.39 7.24 0.76
C VAL A 80 27.66 6.28 1.90
N ARG A 81 28.19 6.81 3.02
CA ARG A 81 28.41 6.05 4.24
C ARG A 81 27.18 6.09 5.10
N VAL A 82 26.55 4.93 5.33
CA VAL A 82 25.43 4.85 6.30
C VAL A 82 25.99 4.87 7.74
N PRO A 83 25.56 5.78 8.60
CA PRO A 83 25.98 5.78 10.00
C PRO A 83 25.64 4.47 10.71
N ILE A 84 26.53 3.97 11.58
CA ILE A 84 26.25 2.76 12.36
C ILE A 84 25.07 2.96 13.33
N GLY A 85 24.82 4.21 13.71
CA GLY A 85 23.70 4.61 14.57
C GLY A 85 22.41 4.94 13.84
N ALA A 86 22.36 4.82 12.50
CA ALA A 86 21.12 5.05 11.75
C ALA A 86 20.01 4.09 12.20
N ASP A 87 18.76 4.51 12.08
CA ASP A 87 17.61 3.67 12.39
C ASP A 87 17.22 2.83 11.18
N ALA A 88 17.22 1.50 11.33
CA ALA A 88 16.86 0.58 10.26
C ALA A 88 15.36 0.69 9.92
N GLY A 89 15.03 0.59 8.62
CA GLY A 89 13.69 0.63 8.07
C GLY A 89 13.53 1.67 6.98
N THR A 90 12.29 1.86 6.55
CA THR A 90 11.93 2.82 5.50
C THR A 90 12.17 4.26 5.98
N SER A 91 12.83 5.05 5.19
CA SER A 91 13.11 6.46 5.41
C SER A 91 13.11 7.24 4.10
N TRP A 92 13.62 8.45 4.11
CA TRP A 92 13.65 9.35 2.97
C TRP A 92 15.06 9.86 2.70
N ALA A 93 15.34 10.12 1.42
CA ALA A 93 16.51 10.87 0.97
C ALA A 93 16.06 11.98 0.02
N ARG A 94 16.70 13.14 0.14
CA ARG A 94 16.46 14.30 -0.72
C ARG A 94 17.73 14.65 -1.48
N PHE A 95 17.59 14.84 -2.78
CA PHE A 95 18.67 15.30 -3.65
C PHE A 95 18.28 16.63 -4.25
N ARG A 96 19.19 17.60 -4.20
CA ARG A 96 19.02 18.92 -4.82
C ARG A 96 20.20 19.23 -5.72
N PHE A 97 19.90 19.45 -7.00
CA PHE A 97 20.91 19.70 -8.02
C PHE A 97 20.63 21.02 -8.74
N GLY A 98 21.64 21.87 -8.91
CA GLY A 98 21.49 23.15 -9.56
C GLY A 98 22.82 23.89 -9.78
N SER A 99 22.75 25.14 -10.22
CA SER A 99 23.96 25.98 -10.45
C SER A 99 24.52 26.59 -9.16
N GLN A 100 23.77 26.51 -8.04
CA GLN A 100 24.15 27.16 -6.77
C GLN A 100 24.77 26.18 -5.78
N THR A 101 25.69 26.70 -4.98
CA THR A 101 26.24 26.04 -3.79
C THR A 101 25.58 26.59 -2.52
N GLY A 102 25.73 25.85 -1.40
CA GLY A 102 25.28 26.30 -0.08
C GLY A 102 23.76 26.33 0.09
N ILE A 103 23.00 25.55 -0.68
CA ILE A 103 21.55 25.40 -0.48
C ILE A 103 21.25 24.39 0.63
N ASN A 104 20.20 24.64 1.40
CA ASN A 104 19.74 23.75 2.48
C ASN A 104 18.76 22.69 1.96
N SER A 105 18.39 21.74 2.82
CA SER A 105 17.36 20.73 2.58
C SER A 105 16.01 21.31 2.17
N SER A 106 15.69 22.51 2.66
CA SER A 106 14.44 23.23 2.41
C SER A 106 14.72 24.63 1.80
N GLY A 107 13.65 25.30 1.36
CA GLY A 107 13.72 26.66 0.79
C GLY A 107 13.96 26.68 -0.72
N GLY A 108 13.84 27.85 -1.33
CA GLY A 108 13.98 28.05 -2.77
C GLY A 108 15.43 28.06 -3.24
N ALA A 109 15.65 27.74 -4.52
CA ALA A 109 16.86 27.93 -5.28
C ALA A 109 16.56 28.80 -6.52
N THR A 110 17.57 29.37 -7.17
CA THR A 110 17.36 30.17 -8.39
C THR A 110 17.09 29.32 -9.62
N ASP A 111 17.57 28.09 -9.61
CA ASP A 111 17.36 27.07 -10.62
C ASP A 111 17.60 25.69 -10.00
N GLY A 112 17.39 24.65 -10.78
CA GLY A 112 17.71 23.29 -10.37
C GLY A 112 16.49 22.41 -10.26
N GLU A 113 16.68 21.30 -9.57
CA GLU A 113 15.74 20.20 -9.39
C GLU A 113 15.86 19.65 -7.98
N VAL A 114 14.77 19.10 -7.47
CA VAL A 114 14.70 18.40 -6.17
C VAL A 114 14.06 17.06 -6.43
N GLU A 115 14.72 15.98 -6.02
CA GLU A 115 14.17 14.63 -6.02
C GLU A 115 14.12 14.08 -4.59
N ASP A 116 12.97 13.53 -4.21
CA ASP A 116 12.75 12.88 -2.92
C ASP A 116 12.51 11.39 -3.12
N HIS A 117 13.38 10.57 -2.56
CA HIS A 117 13.34 9.13 -2.71
C HIS A 117 13.02 8.43 -1.40
N VAL A 118 12.10 7.46 -1.46
CA VAL A 118 11.94 6.49 -0.37
C VAL A 118 13.16 5.57 -0.37
N ILE A 119 13.80 5.44 0.78
CA ILE A 119 14.98 4.59 0.97
C ILE A 119 14.73 3.53 2.04
N GLU A 120 15.50 2.45 1.99
CA GLU A 120 15.47 1.41 3.00
C GLU A 120 16.85 1.26 3.65
N ILE A 121 16.91 1.49 4.96
CA ILE A 121 18.13 1.37 5.77
C ILE A 121 18.15 0.00 6.43
N SER A 122 19.20 -0.78 6.19
CA SER A 122 19.31 -2.16 6.64
C SER A 122 20.32 -2.35 7.76
N ASP A 123 20.02 -3.24 8.72
CA ASP A 123 21.03 -3.84 9.58
C ASP A 123 21.90 -4.85 8.80
N LEU A 124 23.14 -5.05 9.24
CA LEU A 124 24.03 -6.04 8.63
C LEU A 124 23.44 -7.46 8.74
N GLY A 125 23.32 -8.13 7.59
CA GLY A 125 22.74 -9.49 7.51
C GLY A 125 21.25 -9.57 7.39
N VAL A 126 20.54 -8.44 7.23
CA VAL A 126 19.11 -8.37 6.97
C VAL A 126 18.84 -8.35 5.46
N SER A 127 17.78 -9.04 5.03
CA SER A 127 17.23 -8.98 3.66
C SER A 127 15.77 -8.57 3.71
N TYR A 128 15.28 -8.02 2.58
CA TYR A 128 13.90 -7.58 2.41
C TYR A 128 13.22 -8.42 1.34
N SER A 129 11.97 -8.80 1.61
CA SER A 129 11.08 -9.39 0.61
C SER A 129 9.91 -8.45 0.41
N TYR A 130 9.68 -8.02 -0.81
CA TYR A 130 8.62 -7.08 -1.18
C TYR A 130 7.46 -7.80 -1.84
N TYR A 131 6.26 -7.38 -1.54
CA TYR A 131 5.07 -7.77 -2.26
C TYR A 131 4.22 -6.55 -2.63
N PRO A 132 3.93 -6.34 -3.95
CA PRO A 132 4.31 -7.18 -5.10
C PRO A 132 5.80 -7.05 -5.48
N GLU A 133 6.31 -5.87 -5.66
CA GLU A 133 7.70 -5.53 -5.92
C GLU A 133 8.05 -4.23 -5.18
N ASN A 134 9.33 -3.92 -5.05
CA ASN A 134 9.74 -2.68 -4.38
C ASN A 134 9.18 -1.45 -5.12
N GLY A 135 8.43 -0.64 -4.37
CA GLY A 135 7.78 0.57 -4.90
C GLY A 135 6.46 0.34 -5.63
N SER A 136 6.07 -0.91 -5.91
CA SER A 136 4.82 -1.24 -6.61
C SER A 136 3.67 -1.52 -5.65
N TRP A 137 2.44 -1.51 -6.19
CA TRP A 137 1.19 -1.76 -5.45
C TRP A 137 0.40 -2.90 -6.09
N VAL A 138 -0.32 -3.66 -5.28
CA VAL A 138 -1.49 -4.42 -5.70
C VAL A 138 -2.75 -3.62 -5.41
N THR A 139 -3.84 -3.91 -6.09
CA THR A 139 -5.16 -3.36 -5.78
C THR A 139 -6.01 -4.45 -5.15
N LEU A 140 -6.54 -4.16 -3.96
CA LEU A 140 -7.56 -4.95 -3.29
C LEU A 140 -8.92 -4.32 -3.57
N ALA A 141 -9.91 -5.11 -3.94
CA ALA A 141 -11.25 -4.66 -4.25
C ALA A 141 -12.29 -5.61 -3.62
N TYR A 142 -13.33 -5.05 -3.03
CA TYR A 142 -14.34 -5.76 -2.25
C TYR A 142 -15.74 -5.33 -2.61
N GLU A 143 -16.67 -6.29 -2.52
CA GLU A 143 -18.13 -6.11 -2.51
C GLU A 143 -18.65 -6.29 -1.09
N ASP A 144 -19.51 -5.38 -0.62
CA ASP A 144 -19.99 -5.37 0.75
C ASP A 144 -21.42 -5.94 0.95
N LEU A 145 -22.01 -6.46 -0.12
CA LEU A 145 -23.32 -7.12 -0.07
C LEU A 145 -23.26 -8.64 0.15
N TRP A 146 -22.04 -9.22 0.36
CA TRP A 146 -21.93 -10.65 0.65
C TRP A 146 -22.96 -11.08 1.73
N PRO A 147 -23.66 -12.18 1.53
CA PRO A 147 -23.60 -13.22 0.51
C PRO A 147 -24.47 -12.99 -0.73
N ILE A 148 -25.04 -11.81 -0.90
CA ILE A 148 -25.76 -11.38 -2.10
C ILE A 148 -24.73 -10.81 -3.10
N GLN A 149 -24.86 -11.14 -4.37
CA GLN A 149 -23.88 -10.70 -5.38
C GLN A 149 -23.86 -9.18 -5.60
N GLY A 150 -25.00 -8.51 -5.40
CA GLY A 150 -25.10 -7.06 -5.63
C GLY A 150 -24.99 -6.68 -7.09
N ASP A 151 -24.44 -5.50 -7.36
CA ASP A 151 -24.18 -4.96 -8.70
C ASP A 151 -22.83 -5.40 -9.27
N PHE A 152 -21.99 -6.01 -8.43
CA PHE A 152 -20.75 -6.65 -8.80
C PHE A 152 -19.78 -5.70 -9.52
N ASP A 153 -19.63 -4.50 -9.01
CA ASP A 153 -18.76 -3.48 -9.60
C ASP A 153 -17.37 -3.39 -8.94
N MET A 154 -17.13 -4.16 -7.87
CA MET A 154 -15.85 -4.30 -7.17
C MET A 154 -15.25 -2.96 -6.77
N ASN A 155 -16.08 -2.04 -6.28
CA ASN A 155 -15.63 -0.72 -5.88
C ASN A 155 -16.16 -0.27 -4.50
N ASP A 156 -16.86 -1.15 -3.76
CA ASP A 156 -17.42 -0.82 -2.45
C ASP A 156 -16.34 -0.44 -1.43
N VAL A 157 -15.20 -1.16 -1.45
CA VAL A 157 -13.98 -0.76 -0.75
C VAL A 157 -12.78 -1.13 -1.62
N VAL A 158 -11.96 -0.14 -1.99
CA VAL A 158 -10.78 -0.36 -2.83
C VAL A 158 -9.54 0.24 -2.18
N PHE A 159 -8.50 -0.58 -2.04
CA PHE A 159 -7.20 -0.15 -1.52
C PHE A 159 -6.05 -0.46 -2.49
N HIS A 160 -5.08 0.43 -2.61
CA HIS A 160 -3.71 0.03 -2.91
C HIS A 160 -3.08 -0.59 -1.68
N TYR A 161 -2.30 -1.65 -1.87
CA TYR A 161 -1.72 -2.42 -0.78
C TYR A 161 -0.34 -2.95 -1.16
N ARG A 162 0.58 -2.94 -0.22
CA ARG A 162 1.89 -3.60 -0.36
C ARG A 162 2.45 -4.00 0.99
N THR A 163 3.33 -5.00 0.98
CA THR A 163 4.02 -5.46 2.20
C THR A 163 5.53 -5.54 2.00
N VAL A 164 6.26 -5.37 3.09
CA VAL A 164 7.71 -5.57 3.16
C VAL A 164 8.01 -6.48 4.34
N SER A 165 8.60 -7.63 4.06
CA SER A 165 9.06 -8.57 5.10
C SER A 165 10.55 -8.36 5.34
N VAL A 166 10.92 -8.10 6.58
CA VAL A 166 12.30 -7.93 7.03
C VAL A 166 12.81 -9.23 7.60
N ILE A 167 13.81 -9.83 6.95
CA ILE A 167 14.26 -11.21 7.21
C ILE A 167 15.75 -11.20 7.58
N LYS A 168 16.11 -11.97 8.62
CA LYS A 168 17.49 -12.19 9.02
C LYS A 168 17.72 -13.68 9.27
N ASP A 169 18.78 -14.23 8.66
CA ASP A 169 19.13 -15.65 8.79
C ASP A 169 17.99 -16.62 8.43
N GLY A 170 17.07 -16.17 7.54
CA GLY A 170 15.90 -16.94 7.11
C GLY A 170 14.69 -16.84 8.06
N GLU A 171 14.75 -15.99 9.09
CA GLU A 171 13.66 -15.75 10.03
C GLU A 171 13.08 -14.34 9.87
N LEU A 172 11.77 -14.20 10.02
CA LEU A 172 11.04 -12.94 9.91
C LEU A 172 11.20 -12.12 11.20
N LEU A 173 11.75 -10.92 11.09
CA LEU A 173 11.93 -9.99 12.21
C LEU A 173 10.79 -8.99 12.33
N ARG A 174 10.27 -8.52 11.19
CA ARG A 174 9.28 -7.46 11.09
C ARG A 174 8.51 -7.56 9.80
N VAL A 175 7.27 -7.13 9.83
CA VAL A 175 6.43 -6.89 8.65
C VAL A 175 6.05 -5.43 8.62
N ASP A 176 6.26 -4.78 7.48
CA ASP A 176 5.75 -3.45 7.23
C ASP A 176 4.64 -3.55 6.19
N VAL A 177 3.51 -2.89 6.44
CA VAL A 177 2.33 -2.87 5.57
C VAL A 177 1.97 -1.43 5.24
N TYR A 178 1.70 -1.18 3.98
CA TYR A 178 1.32 0.13 3.47
C TYR A 178 0.03 0.01 2.67
N GLY A 179 -0.82 1.04 2.73
CA GLY A 179 -1.99 1.10 1.88
C GLY A 179 -2.52 2.51 1.68
N GLN A 180 -3.31 2.65 0.63
CA GLN A 180 -4.03 3.88 0.26
C GLN A 180 -5.48 3.54 -0.04
N LEU A 181 -6.43 4.28 0.54
CA LEU A 181 -7.84 4.11 0.22
C LEU A 181 -8.18 4.80 -1.09
N LEU A 182 -8.57 4.02 -2.09
CA LEU A 182 -8.83 4.51 -3.44
C LEU A 182 -10.28 4.87 -3.67
N ALA A 183 -11.22 4.04 -3.17
CA ALA A 183 -12.65 4.24 -3.40
C ALA A 183 -13.50 3.65 -2.29
N ILE A 184 -14.69 4.26 -2.10
CA ILE A 184 -15.79 3.70 -1.32
C ILE A 184 -17.05 3.84 -2.17
N GLY A 185 -17.52 2.71 -2.76
CA GLY A 185 -18.62 2.62 -3.70
C GLY A 185 -19.95 2.26 -3.08
N ALA A 186 -19.99 2.01 -1.78
CA ALA A 186 -21.20 1.62 -1.05
C ALA A 186 -21.61 2.63 0.02
N SER A 187 -22.89 2.62 0.34
CA SER A 187 -23.44 3.39 1.46
C SER A 187 -23.33 2.65 2.81
N TYR A 188 -23.00 1.36 2.80
CA TYR A 188 -22.70 0.64 4.02
C TYR A 188 -21.37 1.07 4.61
N HIS A 189 -21.23 0.86 5.90
CA HIS A 189 -20.04 1.22 6.65
C HIS A 189 -19.20 -0.04 6.89
N ASN A 190 -18.01 -0.04 6.34
CA ASN A 190 -17.08 -1.15 6.41
C ASN A 190 -15.82 -0.74 7.15
N GLY A 191 -15.30 -1.61 8.00
CA GLY A 191 -13.94 -1.55 8.50
C GLY A 191 -12.98 -2.27 7.56
N PHE A 192 -11.68 -2.02 7.73
CA PHE A 192 -10.61 -2.69 7.01
C PHE A 192 -9.57 -3.21 8.00
N ALA A 193 -9.21 -4.46 7.89
CA ALA A 193 -8.26 -5.14 8.78
C ALA A 193 -7.29 -6.02 8.01
N ILE A 194 -6.21 -6.41 8.67
CA ILE A 194 -5.18 -7.30 8.14
C ILE A 194 -4.91 -8.38 9.18
N ARG A 195 -5.09 -9.65 8.79
CA ARG A 195 -4.67 -10.80 9.59
C ARG A 195 -3.31 -11.28 9.10
N ILE A 196 -2.41 -11.60 10.02
CA ILE A 196 -1.17 -12.31 9.73
C ILE A 196 -1.33 -13.74 10.22
N PRO A 197 -1.59 -14.71 9.33
CA PRO A 197 -1.83 -16.08 9.70
C PRO A 197 -0.64 -16.70 10.45
N ASP A 198 -0.92 -17.64 11.35
CA ASP A 198 0.07 -18.40 12.13
C ASP A 198 0.95 -17.54 13.08
N VAL A 199 0.59 -16.27 13.28
CA VAL A 199 1.24 -15.36 14.24
C VAL A 199 0.22 -14.91 15.28
N GLN A 200 0.64 -14.86 16.54
CA GLN A 200 -0.23 -14.42 17.64
C GLN A 200 -0.04 -12.92 17.92
N ALA A 201 -1.07 -12.26 18.43
CA ALA A 201 -1.01 -10.87 18.82
C ALA A 201 0.14 -10.58 19.83
N ASN A 202 0.44 -11.52 20.73
CA ASN A 202 1.49 -11.43 21.73
C ASN A 202 2.92 -11.57 21.16
N ASP A 203 3.08 -12.00 19.92
CA ASP A 203 4.38 -12.08 19.26
C ASP A 203 4.88 -10.71 18.78
N VAL A 204 4.02 -9.69 18.75
CA VAL A 204 4.40 -8.33 18.35
C VAL A 204 5.03 -7.56 19.49
N ASP A 205 6.18 -6.92 19.23
CA ASP A 205 6.80 -5.96 20.14
C ASP A 205 6.08 -4.59 20.04
N ILE A 206 5.01 -4.45 20.82
CA ILE A 206 4.17 -3.23 20.84
C ILE A 206 5.00 -1.96 21.14
N SER A 207 6.10 -2.09 21.89
CA SER A 207 6.93 -0.93 22.26
C SER A 207 7.71 -0.35 21.08
N LYS A 208 7.89 -1.14 20.02
CA LYS A 208 8.59 -0.76 18.77
C LYS A 208 7.66 -0.72 17.56
N MET A 209 6.42 -1.12 17.74
CA MET A 209 5.42 -1.04 16.67
C MET A 209 5.19 0.43 16.29
N ARG A 210 4.95 0.67 14.99
CA ARG A 210 4.51 1.97 14.49
C ARG A 210 3.23 1.79 13.69
N PHE A 211 2.28 2.66 13.93
CA PHE A 211 1.05 2.73 13.14
C PHE A 211 0.73 4.19 12.87
N ARG A 212 0.67 4.56 11.60
CA ARG A 212 0.50 5.95 11.18
C ARG A 212 -0.55 6.10 10.10
N TYR A 213 -1.29 7.20 10.19
CA TYR A 213 -2.15 7.69 9.11
C TYR A 213 -1.51 8.90 8.46
N THR A 214 -1.70 9.03 7.17
CA THR A 214 -1.34 10.22 6.41
C THR A 214 -2.60 10.72 5.69
N THR A 215 -3.03 11.95 6.01
CA THR A 215 -4.05 12.63 5.22
C THR A 215 -3.33 13.30 4.05
N LEU A 216 -3.67 12.89 2.83
CA LEU A 216 -3.04 13.37 1.61
C LEU A 216 -3.80 14.57 1.04
N ASP A 217 -3.07 15.56 0.54
CA ASP A 217 -3.61 16.65 -0.26
C ASP A 217 -3.78 16.26 -1.74
N GLU A 218 -4.24 17.18 -2.57
CA GLU A 218 -4.45 16.97 -4.01
C GLU A 218 -3.16 16.68 -4.81
N ASN A 219 -1.98 16.94 -4.21
CA ASN A 219 -0.68 16.65 -4.79
C ASN A 219 -0.06 15.35 -4.22
N GLY A 220 -0.81 14.60 -3.41
CA GLY A 220 -0.34 13.39 -2.76
C GLY A 220 0.61 13.62 -1.57
N ASN A 221 0.75 14.86 -1.10
CA ASN A 221 1.59 15.19 0.06
C ASN A 221 0.77 15.16 1.34
N GLY A 222 1.39 14.80 2.44
CA GLY A 222 0.74 14.81 3.74
C GLY A 222 1.73 14.58 4.89
N ALA A 223 1.30 14.94 6.09
CA ALA A 223 2.05 14.65 7.31
C ALA A 223 1.50 13.38 7.94
N ALA A 224 2.38 12.45 8.24
CA ALA A 224 2.03 11.24 8.97
C ALA A 224 1.75 11.56 10.44
N ALA A 225 0.71 10.93 11.00
CA ALA A 225 0.32 11.06 12.40
C ALA A 225 0.26 9.68 13.05
N GLU A 226 0.97 9.52 14.16
CA GLU A 226 0.96 8.28 14.95
C GLU A 226 -0.45 7.97 15.45
N GLN A 227 -0.82 6.70 15.40
CA GLN A 227 -2.09 6.16 15.85
C GLN A 227 -1.88 5.23 17.06
N ALA A 228 -2.96 4.94 17.77
CA ALA A 228 -2.96 3.91 18.80
C ALA A 228 -2.70 2.52 18.18
N SER A 229 -2.32 1.53 18.99
CA SER A 229 -2.14 0.16 18.52
C SER A 229 -3.39 -0.35 17.81
N PRO A 230 -3.29 -0.85 16.57
CA PRO A 230 -4.42 -1.41 15.83
C PRO A 230 -4.68 -2.87 16.16
N ILE A 231 -3.86 -3.51 17.01
CA ILE A 231 -3.96 -4.95 17.29
C ILE A 231 -5.24 -5.24 18.07
N GLU A 232 -6.04 -6.13 17.52
CA GLU A 232 -7.30 -6.59 18.13
C GLU A 232 -6.99 -7.40 19.40
N SER A 233 -7.62 -7.01 20.54
CA SER A 233 -7.28 -7.57 21.84
C SER A 233 -7.99 -8.88 22.15
N ASP A 234 -9.08 -9.17 21.45
CA ASP A 234 -9.98 -10.28 21.72
C ASP A 234 -9.76 -11.48 20.78
N SER A 235 -8.67 -11.48 20.04
CA SER A 235 -8.25 -12.56 19.14
C SER A 235 -6.90 -13.12 19.56
N ASP A 236 -6.76 -14.44 19.47
CA ASP A 236 -5.44 -15.11 19.59
C ASP A 236 -4.61 -14.92 18.32
N GLU A 237 -5.26 -14.74 17.17
CA GLU A 237 -4.60 -14.43 15.90
C GLU A 237 -4.10 -12.97 15.87
N LEU A 238 -3.03 -12.72 15.16
CA LEU A 238 -2.57 -11.35 14.91
C LEU A 238 -3.47 -10.68 13.86
N ILE A 239 -4.40 -9.87 14.35
CA ILE A 239 -5.30 -9.05 13.54
C ILE A 239 -5.02 -7.58 13.85
N ALA A 240 -4.75 -6.79 12.84
CA ALA A 240 -4.58 -5.35 12.92
C ALA A 240 -5.77 -4.65 12.27
N ILE A 241 -6.58 -3.95 13.06
CA ILE A 241 -7.69 -3.12 12.58
C ILE A 241 -7.12 -1.81 12.05
N ILE A 242 -7.05 -1.68 10.75
CA ILE A 242 -6.56 -0.46 10.11
C ILE A 242 -7.60 0.66 10.24
N ALA A 243 -8.87 0.36 10.04
CA ALA A 243 -9.95 1.30 10.23
C ALA A 243 -11.19 0.57 10.72
N GLU A 244 -11.87 1.10 11.72
CA GLU A 244 -13.18 0.62 12.15
C GLU A 244 -14.29 1.00 11.17
N ASP A 245 -14.09 2.10 10.43
CA ASP A 245 -15.00 2.63 9.42
C ASP A 245 -14.20 3.41 8.38
N VAL A 246 -14.16 2.92 7.14
CA VAL A 246 -13.42 3.58 6.08
C VAL A 246 -13.99 4.94 5.69
N TRP A 247 -15.27 5.20 5.97
CA TRP A 247 -15.90 6.51 5.77
C TRP A 247 -15.34 7.60 6.69
N ASP A 248 -14.82 7.24 7.85
CA ASP A 248 -14.21 8.18 8.78
C ASP A 248 -12.82 8.69 8.31
N LEU A 249 -12.25 8.07 7.26
CA LEU A 249 -10.92 8.38 6.74
C LEU A 249 -10.90 9.45 5.65
N VAL A 250 -12.05 9.75 5.05
CA VAL A 250 -12.16 10.61 3.87
C VAL A 250 -13.30 11.61 4.02
N SER A 251 -13.25 12.65 3.18
CA SER A 251 -14.33 13.62 3.03
C SER A 251 -14.62 13.79 1.54
N THR A 252 -15.87 13.61 1.13
CA THR A 252 -16.26 13.73 -0.27
C THR A 252 -17.41 14.70 -0.46
N SER A 253 -17.43 15.38 -1.62
CA SER A 253 -18.57 16.12 -2.12
C SER A 253 -19.35 15.34 -3.17
N CYS A 254 -18.87 14.18 -3.57
CA CYS A 254 -19.53 13.23 -4.47
C CYS A 254 -20.59 12.43 -3.72
N GLU A 255 -21.43 11.69 -4.42
CA GLU A 255 -22.41 10.79 -3.80
C GLU A 255 -21.70 9.66 -3.05
N LEU A 256 -20.69 9.07 -3.70
CA LEU A 256 -19.78 8.07 -3.15
C LEU A 256 -18.33 8.51 -3.41
N TYR A 257 -17.38 8.00 -2.64
CA TYR A 257 -15.98 8.43 -2.74
C TYR A 257 -15.28 7.76 -3.92
N ARG A 258 -14.97 8.56 -4.96
CA ARG A 258 -14.16 8.18 -6.14
C ARG A 258 -14.70 6.99 -6.94
N THR A 259 -16.01 6.91 -7.15
CA THR A 259 -16.64 5.86 -7.97
C THR A 259 -17.46 6.42 -9.13
N ASP A 260 -17.96 7.66 -9.02
CA ASP A 260 -18.73 8.30 -10.08
C ASP A 260 -17.84 9.01 -11.10
N ALA A 261 -18.25 9.02 -12.35
CA ALA A 261 -17.45 9.56 -13.47
C ALA A 261 -17.12 11.06 -13.35
N ASP A 262 -17.93 11.81 -12.62
CA ASP A 262 -17.78 13.25 -12.40
C ASP A 262 -17.23 13.58 -11.02
N CYS A 263 -16.90 12.57 -10.22
CA CYS A 263 -16.21 12.77 -8.96
C CYS A 263 -14.74 13.14 -9.22
N THR A 264 -14.32 14.27 -8.67
CA THR A 264 -12.97 14.84 -8.84
C THR A 264 -12.13 14.76 -7.56
N ASP A 265 -12.56 13.98 -6.58
CA ASP A 265 -11.80 13.79 -5.36
C ASP A 265 -10.46 13.09 -5.65
N HIS A 266 -9.41 13.53 -4.99
CA HIS A 266 -8.11 12.86 -4.99
C HIS A 266 -8.05 11.75 -3.94
N ILE A 267 -7.00 10.96 -3.94
CA ILE A 267 -6.71 9.99 -2.86
C ILE A 267 -6.37 10.81 -1.60
N GLN A 268 -7.12 10.60 -0.51
CA GLN A 268 -7.03 11.42 0.70
C GLN A 268 -6.37 10.70 1.88
N PHE A 269 -6.23 9.38 1.81
CA PHE A 269 -5.79 8.59 2.94
C PHE A 269 -4.75 7.54 2.56
N ALA A 270 -3.70 7.48 3.38
CA ALA A 270 -2.73 6.40 3.37
C ALA A 270 -2.42 5.95 4.80
N PHE A 271 -1.95 4.72 4.96
CA PHE A 271 -1.46 4.20 6.23
C PHE A 271 -0.13 3.47 6.09
N GLU A 272 0.59 3.44 7.20
CA GLU A 272 1.78 2.64 7.41
C GLU A 272 1.65 1.90 8.73
N LEU A 273 1.84 0.58 8.72
CA LEU A 273 1.87 -0.28 9.88
C LEU A 273 3.17 -1.07 9.89
N SER A 274 3.97 -0.93 10.94
CA SER A 274 5.20 -1.69 11.17
C SER A 274 5.02 -2.59 12.37
N LEU A 275 5.14 -3.90 12.17
CA LEU A 275 4.93 -4.96 13.16
C LEU A 275 6.24 -5.69 13.46
N PRO A 276 7.10 -5.18 14.34
CA PRO A 276 8.29 -5.90 14.79
C PRO A 276 7.89 -7.02 15.76
N PHE A 277 8.55 -8.17 15.65
CA PHE A 277 8.27 -9.32 16.52
C PHE A 277 9.19 -9.34 17.75
N THR A 278 8.67 -9.84 18.86
CA THR A 278 9.42 -10.03 20.13
C THR A 278 10.53 -11.08 19.99
N SER A 279 10.31 -12.05 19.09
CA SER A 279 11.29 -13.05 18.67
C SER A 279 11.09 -13.30 17.16
N PRO A 280 12.16 -13.67 16.43
CA PRO A 280 12.05 -13.99 15.02
C PRO A 280 11.02 -15.09 14.78
N GLN A 281 10.20 -14.92 13.73
CA GLN A 281 9.18 -15.88 13.32
C GLN A 281 9.70 -16.75 12.17
N PRO A 282 9.28 -18.03 12.06
CA PRO A 282 9.69 -18.87 10.94
C PRO A 282 9.29 -18.25 9.59
N SER A 283 10.22 -18.15 8.64
CA SER A 283 9.96 -17.57 7.33
C SER A 283 8.96 -18.37 6.48
N GLY A 284 8.72 -19.63 6.80
CA GLY A 284 7.69 -20.46 6.16
C GLY A 284 6.25 -20.07 6.50
N SER A 285 6.05 -19.26 7.56
CA SER A 285 4.76 -18.68 7.95
C SER A 285 4.43 -17.38 7.18
N ILE A 286 5.33 -16.91 6.30
CA ILE A 286 5.14 -15.65 5.57
C ILE A 286 4.26 -15.92 4.35
N SER A 287 2.98 -15.60 4.46
CA SER A 287 2.15 -15.35 3.28
C SER A 287 2.56 -13.98 2.73
N VAL A 288 2.93 -13.91 1.44
CA VAL A 288 3.38 -12.65 0.81
C VAL A 288 2.33 -11.54 0.85
N LEU A 289 1.05 -11.91 0.79
CA LEU A 289 -0.06 -10.95 0.80
C LEU A 289 -0.63 -10.75 2.21
N TYR A 290 -0.40 -11.70 3.11
CA TYR A 290 -1.19 -11.83 4.35
C TYR A 290 -2.68 -11.98 4.03
N ASP A 291 -3.56 -11.55 4.92
CA ASP A 291 -5.00 -11.70 4.75
C ASP A 291 -5.69 -10.36 5.05
N PRO A 292 -5.69 -9.43 4.08
CA PRO A 292 -6.48 -8.21 4.19
C PRO A 292 -7.96 -8.50 3.95
N PHE A 293 -8.84 -7.94 4.78
CA PHE A 293 -10.27 -8.17 4.71
C PHE A 293 -11.08 -6.96 5.14
N ILE A 294 -12.34 -6.90 4.74
CA ILE A 294 -13.33 -5.95 5.24
C ILE A 294 -14.29 -6.62 6.21
N PHE A 295 -14.86 -5.84 7.11
CA PHE A 295 -15.88 -6.28 8.06
C PHE A 295 -16.92 -5.18 8.27
N ALA A 296 -18.11 -5.54 8.72
CA ALA A 296 -19.15 -4.55 9.00
C ALA A 296 -18.78 -3.69 10.22
N THR A 297 -18.84 -2.37 10.08
CA THR A 297 -18.60 -1.44 11.19
C THR A 297 -19.60 -1.68 12.33
N ALA A 298 -19.10 -1.84 13.54
CA ALA A 298 -19.92 -2.05 14.72
C ALA A 298 -20.92 -0.88 14.90
N SER A 299 -22.14 -1.17 15.34
CA SER A 299 -23.21 -0.19 15.55
C SER A 299 -23.71 0.58 14.31
N ARG A 300 -23.20 0.27 13.12
CA ARG A 300 -23.72 0.80 11.85
C ARG A 300 -24.62 -0.23 11.18
N PHE A 301 -25.61 0.26 10.43
CA PHE A 301 -26.52 -0.61 9.68
C PHE A 301 -25.81 -1.25 8.50
N HIS A 302 -25.91 -2.57 8.38
CA HIS A 302 -25.29 -3.38 7.32
C HIS A 302 -26.29 -4.38 6.71
N GLY A 303 -27.47 -3.87 6.33
CA GLY A 303 -28.54 -4.71 5.78
C GLY A 303 -29.40 -5.40 6.85
N ASN A 304 -30.32 -6.26 6.40
CA ASN A 304 -31.25 -6.98 7.25
C ASN A 304 -31.23 -8.50 7.02
N LEU A 305 -30.25 -9.02 6.29
CA LEU A 305 -30.26 -10.44 5.92
C LEU A 305 -30.06 -11.34 7.15
N PHE A 306 -29.11 -10.98 8.02
CA PHE A 306 -28.77 -11.75 9.22
C PHE A 306 -29.15 -10.98 10.49
N THR A 307 -28.48 -9.88 10.70
CA THR A 307 -28.74 -8.89 11.76
C THR A 307 -28.48 -7.51 11.18
N SER A 308 -29.13 -6.48 11.69
CA SER A 308 -28.95 -5.11 11.18
C SER A 308 -27.58 -4.50 11.50
N HIS A 309 -26.86 -5.04 12.48
CA HIS A 309 -25.56 -4.54 12.95
C HIS A 309 -24.66 -5.75 13.29
N PRO A 310 -24.15 -6.49 12.30
CA PRO A 310 -23.41 -7.70 12.56
C PRO A 310 -22.01 -7.45 13.16
N GLY A 311 -21.40 -6.27 12.90
CA GLY A 311 -20.03 -6.01 13.32
C GLY A 311 -19.06 -7.06 12.78
N ARG A 312 -18.10 -7.45 13.61
CA ARG A 312 -17.06 -8.46 13.26
C ARG A 312 -17.61 -9.88 12.98
N GLU A 313 -18.90 -10.16 13.22
CA GLU A 313 -19.50 -11.42 12.77
C GLU A 313 -19.66 -11.51 11.25
N TRP A 314 -19.60 -10.37 10.55
CA TRP A 314 -19.64 -10.28 9.08
C TRP A 314 -18.29 -9.82 8.56
N GLU A 315 -17.65 -10.68 7.74
CA GLU A 315 -16.33 -10.44 7.14
C GLU A 315 -16.33 -10.89 5.68
N VAL A 316 -15.55 -10.22 4.85
CA VAL A 316 -15.22 -10.64 3.49
C VAL A 316 -13.72 -10.65 3.31
N HIS A 317 -13.18 -11.85 3.17
CA HIS A 317 -11.77 -12.12 2.88
C HIS A 317 -11.57 -12.37 1.39
N LEU A 318 -10.31 -12.48 0.95
CA LEU A 318 -10.02 -12.90 -0.42
C LEU A 318 -10.57 -14.31 -0.69
N ALA A 319 -10.93 -14.56 -1.95
CA ALA A 319 -11.53 -15.83 -2.33
C ALA A 319 -10.66 -17.03 -1.92
N ASP A 320 -11.30 -18.01 -1.28
CA ASP A 320 -10.71 -19.22 -0.71
C ASP A 320 -9.80 -19.01 0.52
N VAL A 321 -9.79 -17.78 1.09
CA VAL A 321 -9.19 -17.52 2.40
C VAL A 321 -10.26 -17.75 3.48
N PRO A 322 -10.01 -18.55 4.52
CA PRO A 322 -11.00 -18.79 5.57
C PRO A 322 -11.22 -17.53 6.43
N PRO A 323 -12.43 -17.34 6.97
CA PRO A 323 -12.73 -16.21 7.87
C PRO A 323 -11.94 -16.32 9.19
N THR A 324 -11.98 -15.25 9.98
CA THR A 324 -11.44 -15.28 11.35
C THR A 324 -12.37 -16.04 12.30
N GLU A 325 -11.91 -16.29 13.53
CA GLU A 325 -12.73 -16.92 14.57
C GLU A 325 -13.96 -16.10 14.99
N GLN A 326 -13.96 -14.79 14.70
CA GLN A 326 -15.08 -13.90 15.04
C GLN A 326 -16.22 -13.99 14.03
N ALA A 327 -15.96 -14.43 12.81
CA ALA A 327 -16.96 -14.56 11.78
C ALA A 327 -18.04 -15.58 12.15
N ASN A 328 -19.29 -15.22 11.90
CA ASN A 328 -20.41 -16.10 12.18
C ASN A 328 -20.56 -17.17 11.06
N ALA A 329 -20.17 -18.39 11.35
CA ALA A 329 -20.21 -19.49 10.37
C ALA A 329 -21.63 -19.74 9.77
N SER A 330 -22.72 -19.27 10.44
CA SER A 330 -24.07 -19.43 9.91
C SER A 330 -24.39 -18.47 8.75
N PHE A 331 -23.54 -17.48 8.49
CA PHE A 331 -23.71 -16.54 7.37
C PHE A 331 -23.24 -17.15 6.03
N PHE A 332 -22.38 -18.15 6.08
CA PHE A 332 -21.85 -18.82 4.90
C PHE A 332 -22.83 -19.78 4.25
N ASN A 333 -22.65 -20.04 2.96
CA ASN A 333 -23.54 -20.89 2.16
C ASN A 333 -25.00 -20.43 2.19
N GLN A 334 -25.19 -19.11 2.15
CA GLN A 334 -26.49 -18.44 2.07
C GLN A 334 -26.61 -17.68 0.74
N GLN A 335 -27.81 -17.45 0.26
CA GLN A 335 -28.09 -16.71 -0.97
C GLN A 335 -27.23 -17.23 -2.16
N GLU A 336 -26.40 -16.37 -2.76
CA GLU A 336 -25.50 -16.72 -3.88
C GLU A 336 -24.16 -17.30 -3.42
N ASP A 337 -23.82 -17.18 -2.13
CA ASP A 337 -22.56 -17.75 -1.60
C ASP A 337 -22.59 -19.28 -1.61
N THR A 338 -21.50 -19.88 -2.07
CA THR A 338 -21.32 -21.34 -2.13
C THR A 338 -20.13 -21.79 -1.28
N SER A 339 -19.85 -21.08 -0.22
CA SER A 339 -18.78 -21.44 0.72
C SER A 339 -19.00 -22.81 1.34
N ASP A 340 -17.92 -23.60 1.42
CA ASP A 340 -17.90 -24.93 2.01
C ASP A 340 -16.59 -25.14 2.78
N PHE A 341 -16.68 -25.14 4.09
CA PHE A 341 -15.55 -25.33 5.00
C PHE A 341 -14.84 -26.69 4.82
N SER A 342 -15.52 -27.70 4.30
CA SER A 342 -14.94 -29.03 4.13
C SER A 342 -13.95 -29.13 2.97
N ILE A 343 -13.99 -28.20 2.05
CA ILE A 343 -13.12 -28.13 0.87
C ILE A 343 -12.39 -26.79 0.76
N GLU A 344 -12.35 -26.02 1.83
CA GLU A 344 -11.70 -24.70 1.91
C GLU A 344 -12.12 -23.74 0.79
N ARG A 345 -13.44 -23.72 0.48
CA ARG A 345 -14.04 -22.83 -0.49
C ARG A 345 -14.76 -21.70 0.23
N PHE A 346 -14.36 -20.47 -0.02
CA PHE A 346 -14.91 -19.28 0.64
C PHE A 346 -15.15 -18.14 -0.32
N TYR A 347 -16.16 -17.34 -0.04
CA TYR A 347 -16.46 -16.05 -0.70
C TYR A 347 -16.53 -16.12 -2.22
N LYS A 348 -17.15 -17.17 -2.75
CA LYS A 348 -17.43 -17.36 -4.17
C LYS A 348 -18.83 -17.87 -4.42
N ASN A 349 -19.46 -17.40 -5.51
CA ASN A 349 -20.73 -17.94 -5.98
C ASN A 349 -20.53 -19.22 -6.81
N SER A 350 -21.61 -19.79 -7.32
CA SER A 350 -21.59 -21.03 -8.13
C SER A 350 -20.82 -20.90 -9.45
N ASN A 351 -20.59 -19.68 -9.94
CA ASN A 351 -19.82 -19.39 -11.16
C ASN A 351 -18.37 -19.04 -10.85
N ASN A 352 -17.92 -19.22 -9.61
CA ASN A 352 -16.61 -18.81 -9.09
C ASN A 352 -16.37 -17.28 -9.08
N LEU A 353 -17.40 -16.45 -9.25
CA LEU A 353 -17.27 -15.01 -9.08
C LEU A 353 -17.06 -14.71 -7.58
N PRO A 354 -16.00 -14.00 -7.21
CA PRO A 354 -15.68 -13.73 -5.81
C PRO A 354 -16.35 -12.45 -5.30
N TRP A 355 -16.42 -12.26 -3.98
CA TRP A 355 -16.80 -10.97 -3.36
C TRP A 355 -15.60 -10.08 -3.04
N SER A 356 -14.42 -10.54 -3.34
CA SER A 356 -13.18 -9.77 -3.18
C SER A 356 -12.12 -10.27 -4.13
N MET A 357 -11.23 -9.41 -4.52
CA MET A 357 -10.12 -9.79 -5.39
C MET A 357 -8.87 -8.98 -5.09
N GLU A 358 -7.73 -9.58 -5.39
CA GLU A 358 -6.45 -8.91 -5.52
C GLU A 358 -6.08 -8.85 -7.00
N VAL A 359 -5.69 -7.68 -7.46
CA VAL A 359 -5.12 -7.47 -8.79
C VAL A 359 -3.66 -7.08 -8.63
N ALA A 360 -2.76 -7.86 -9.25
CA ALA A 360 -1.31 -7.78 -9.03
C ALA A 360 -0.64 -6.51 -9.61
N THR A 361 -1.38 -5.41 -9.69
CA THR A 361 -0.92 -4.10 -10.20
C THR A 361 -1.83 -3.00 -9.68
N GLU A 362 -1.49 -1.76 -9.94
CA GLU A 362 -2.42 -0.64 -9.85
C GLU A 362 -3.54 -0.82 -10.87
N TRP A 363 -4.73 -1.08 -10.38
CA TRP A 363 -5.90 -1.40 -11.19
C TRP A 363 -6.95 -0.31 -11.06
N LYS A 364 -7.61 0.00 -12.16
CA LYS A 364 -8.73 0.95 -12.20
C LYS A 364 -10.06 0.23 -12.07
N HIS A 365 -10.77 0.46 -10.98
CA HIS A 365 -12.07 -0.15 -10.73
C HIS A 365 -13.17 0.38 -11.69
N PRO A 366 -14.25 -0.38 -11.91
CA PRO A 366 -15.45 0.08 -12.59
C PRO A 366 -16.08 1.28 -11.88
N ARG A 367 -16.89 2.04 -12.59
CA ARG A 367 -17.73 3.07 -11.98
C ARG A 367 -18.87 2.44 -11.21
N SER A 368 -19.41 3.18 -10.23
CA SER A 368 -20.58 2.79 -9.44
C SER A 368 -21.71 2.26 -10.33
N GLY A 369 -22.24 1.08 -9.98
CA GLY A 369 -23.29 0.35 -10.68
C GLY A 369 -22.90 -0.25 -12.03
N VAL A 370 -21.62 -0.30 -12.35
CA VAL A 370 -21.10 -0.94 -13.58
C VAL A 370 -20.52 -2.30 -13.25
N ASP A 371 -21.27 -3.34 -13.52
CA ASP A 371 -20.85 -4.73 -13.38
C ASP A 371 -19.44 -4.98 -13.97
N LEU A 372 -18.56 -5.59 -13.17
CA LEU A 372 -17.18 -5.91 -13.52
C LEU A 372 -17.07 -6.65 -14.87
N LEU A 373 -18.01 -7.56 -15.16
CA LEU A 373 -18.01 -8.32 -16.41
C LEU A 373 -18.31 -7.44 -17.65
N LYS A 374 -18.88 -6.24 -17.46
CA LYS A 374 -19.03 -5.25 -18.53
C LYS A 374 -17.82 -4.36 -18.68
N ALA A 375 -17.16 -4.04 -17.56
CA ALA A 375 -15.95 -3.23 -17.54
C ALA A 375 -14.72 -4.02 -18.00
N TYR A 376 -14.65 -5.30 -17.62
CA TYR A 376 -13.58 -6.25 -17.91
C TYR A 376 -14.15 -7.59 -18.40
N PRO A 377 -14.54 -7.70 -19.70
CA PRO A 377 -15.25 -8.87 -20.22
C PRO A 377 -14.49 -10.20 -20.09
N ASP A 378 -13.15 -10.14 -20.07
CA ASP A 378 -12.29 -11.33 -19.96
C ASP A 378 -12.22 -11.91 -18.55
N PHE A 379 -12.72 -11.19 -17.53
CA PHE A 379 -12.73 -11.66 -16.15
C PHE A 379 -13.56 -12.93 -15.95
N GLU A 380 -14.71 -13.07 -16.62
CA GLU A 380 -15.53 -14.28 -16.56
C GLU A 380 -14.73 -15.52 -17.03
N GLY A 381 -13.99 -15.39 -18.13
CA GLY A 381 -13.13 -16.46 -18.64
C GLY A 381 -11.99 -16.80 -17.69
N TYR A 382 -11.44 -15.80 -17.02
CA TYR A 382 -10.40 -15.99 -15.99
C TYR A 382 -10.89 -16.80 -14.80
N VAL A 383 -12.03 -16.44 -14.18
CA VAL A 383 -12.54 -17.13 -13.00
C VAL A 383 -13.11 -18.51 -13.33
N THR A 384 -13.82 -18.66 -14.46
CA THR A 384 -14.42 -19.95 -14.87
C THR A 384 -13.38 -20.97 -15.29
N SER A 385 -12.21 -20.52 -15.80
CA SER A 385 -11.07 -21.41 -16.09
C SER A 385 -10.21 -21.73 -14.86
N ASN A 386 -10.62 -21.31 -13.67
CA ASN A 386 -9.81 -21.39 -12.45
C ASN A 386 -8.45 -20.69 -12.60
N LYS A 387 -8.50 -19.45 -13.11
CA LYS A 387 -7.33 -18.58 -13.35
C LYS A 387 -6.33 -19.08 -14.40
N ALA A 388 -6.73 -20.06 -15.24
CA ALA A 388 -5.86 -20.64 -16.25
C ALA A 388 -5.89 -19.92 -17.61
N SER A 389 -6.92 -19.12 -17.88
CA SER A 389 -7.08 -18.34 -19.11
C SER A 389 -7.30 -16.87 -18.78
N ASN A 390 -7.10 -15.97 -19.74
CA ASN A 390 -7.33 -14.53 -19.62
C ASN A 390 -6.59 -13.94 -18.39
N THR A 391 -5.37 -14.38 -18.16
CA THR A 391 -4.56 -13.96 -17.00
C THR A 391 -4.19 -12.48 -17.04
N ASP A 392 -4.39 -11.85 -18.16
CA ASP A 392 -4.20 -10.43 -18.48
C ASP A 392 -5.49 -9.61 -18.52
N TRP A 393 -6.61 -10.17 -18.02
CA TRP A 393 -7.95 -9.58 -18.07
C TRP A 393 -8.00 -8.13 -17.56
N TYR A 394 -7.14 -7.77 -16.62
CA TYR A 394 -7.08 -6.46 -15.97
C TYR A 394 -6.28 -5.42 -16.75
N GLN A 395 -5.58 -5.81 -17.82
CA GLN A 395 -4.75 -4.89 -18.60
C GLN A 395 -5.60 -3.86 -19.36
N THR A 396 -4.98 -2.72 -19.65
CA THR A 396 -5.67 -1.57 -20.27
C THR A 396 -6.35 -1.93 -21.60
N GLU A 397 -5.74 -2.79 -22.41
CA GLU A 397 -6.26 -3.24 -23.69
C GLU A 397 -7.50 -4.16 -23.60
N ASN A 398 -7.72 -4.77 -22.43
CA ASN A 398 -8.81 -5.73 -22.20
C ASN A 398 -10.00 -5.11 -21.43
N ARG A 399 -9.93 -3.81 -21.13
CA ARG A 399 -11.00 -3.08 -20.42
C ARG A 399 -11.84 -2.23 -21.36
N VAL A 400 -13.04 -1.88 -20.92
CA VAL A 400 -13.94 -0.94 -21.60
C VAL A 400 -13.81 0.44 -20.93
N ASP A 401 -12.97 1.33 -21.47
CA ASP A 401 -12.63 2.63 -20.87
C ASP A 401 -13.84 3.46 -20.44
N GLY A 402 -14.93 3.44 -21.20
CA GLY A 402 -16.18 4.12 -20.84
C GLY A 402 -16.87 3.60 -19.57
N GLN A 403 -16.45 2.50 -19.01
CA GLN A 403 -17.02 1.84 -17.84
C GLN A 403 -16.14 1.97 -16.59
N ILE A 404 -14.94 2.55 -16.73
CA ILE A 404 -13.92 2.64 -15.69
C ILE A 404 -13.97 4.02 -15.03
N PHE A 405 -13.65 4.07 -13.74
CA PHE A 405 -13.39 5.33 -13.03
C PHE A 405 -12.16 6.01 -13.64
N PRO A 406 -12.19 7.33 -13.90
CA PRO A 406 -11.13 8.07 -14.60
C PRO A 406 -9.74 7.99 -13.99
#